data_bd55461341756b5be91ad77e9e64e852
#
_entry.id   bd55461341756b5be91ad77e9e64e852
#
_cell.length_a   1.000
_cell.length_b   1.000
_cell.length_c   1.000
_cell.angle_alpha   90.00
_cell.angle_beta   90.00
_cell.angle_gamma   90.00
#
_symmetry.space_group_name_H-M   'P 1'
#
loop_
_entity.id
_entity.type
_entity.pdbx_description
1 polymer ?
#
loop_
_entity_poly.entity_id
_entity_poly.type
_entity_poly.pdbx_seq_one_letter_code
_entity_poly.pdbx_strand_id
1 'polypeptide(L)'
;VFLRDVSQWSQLLLLLALVLVYLYNFRVLDLERVPYMSGIVKNVYALINLGMAGFVMATITVRFVFPAVSAEGAAFWIVRTAPISLGDFLWSKFWTGLVPVLVLSETLTVLANQFLGIDPFLKVASAVAILFMSLALVGLATGLGARYPRFNAENPTQVAGSYGGVMFMILAVLFVLIACVLVGWPSSLYLWHRARGVALSSSQQWTVWLSFATGAALSLVTGWWSMRSGVRALEEMG
;
A
#
# COMPACT_ATOMS: atom_id res chain seq x y z
N VAL A 1 20.70 10.22 -14.96
CA VAL A 1 20.79 10.86 -13.63
C VAL A 1 20.60 9.82 -12.53
N PHE A 2 19.65 8.88 -12.63
CA PHE A 2 19.35 7.84 -11.63
C PHE A 2 20.53 6.93 -11.27
N LEU A 3 21.42 6.62 -12.20
CA LEU A 3 22.53 5.69 -12.00
C LEU A 3 23.76 6.30 -11.29
N ARG A 4 23.74 7.58 -10.96
CA ARG A 4 24.90 8.33 -10.47
C ARG A 4 24.87 8.65 -8.97
N ASP A 5 23.77 8.35 -8.30
CA ASP A 5 23.56 8.70 -6.90
C ASP A 5 23.63 7.44 -6.01
N VAL A 6 24.75 7.30 -5.29
CA VAL A 6 25.05 6.13 -4.43
C VAL A 6 24.00 5.95 -3.33
N SER A 7 23.36 7.03 -2.86
CA SER A 7 22.32 6.96 -1.83
C SER A 7 21.04 6.27 -2.34
N GLN A 8 20.74 6.44 -3.62
CA GLN A 8 19.58 5.78 -4.27
C GLN A 8 19.83 4.28 -4.48
N TRP A 9 21.07 3.90 -4.81
CA TRP A 9 21.45 2.49 -4.95
C TRP A 9 21.29 1.70 -3.65
N SER A 10 21.71 2.27 -2.53
CA SER A 10 21.57 1.61 -1.23
C SER A 10 20.12 1.37 -0.87
N GLN A 11 19.22 2.30 -1.21
CA GLN A 11 17.77 2.16 -1.00
C GLN A 11 17.15 1.10 -1.90
N LEU A 12 17.56 1.04 -3.18
CA LEU A 12 17.11 0.02 -4.12
C LEU A 12 17.60 -1.38 -3.73
N LEU A 13 18.85 -1.52 -3.26
CA LEU A 13 19.38 -2.79 -2.76
C LEU A 13 18.63 -3.26 -1.51
N LEU A 14 18.31 -2.35 -0.59
CA LEU A 14 17.54 -2.67 0.60
C LEU A 14 16.11 -3.10 0.22
N LEU A 15 15.49 -2.44 -0.75
CA LEU A 15 14.18 -2.81 -1.27
C LEU A 15 14.22 -4.18 -1.95
N LEU A 16 15.23 -4.44 -2.77
CA LEU A 16 15.45 -5.75 -3.41
C LEU A 16 15.64 -6.85 -2.35
N ALA A 17 16.46 -6.59 -1.33
CA ALA A 17 16.66 -7.53 -0.23
C ALA A 17 15.36 -7.83 0.52
N LEU A 18 14.55 -6.81 0.80
CA LEU A 18 13.24 -6.96 1.45
C LEU A 18 12.28 -7.82 0.60
N VAL A 19 12.24 -7.58 -0.71
CA VAL A 19 11.46 -8.38 -1.67
C VAL A 19 11.93 -9.84 -1.68
N LEU A 20 13.24 -10.06 -1.76
CA LEU A 20 13.82 -11.42 -1.77
C LEU A 20 13.53 -12.17 -0.48
N VAL A 21 13.71 -11.52 0.68
CA VAL A 21 13.40 -12.11 1.99
C VAL A 21 11.90 -12.42 2.10
N TYR A 22 11.05 -11.51 1.63
CA TYR A 22 9.60 -11.71 1.60
C TYR A 22 9.23 -12.96 0.77
N LEU A 23 9.70 -13.05 -0.47
CA LEU A 23 9.42 -14.19 -1.34
C LEU A 23 10.04 -15.50 -0.81
N TYR A 24 11.25 -15.43 -0.25
CA TYR A 24 11.91 -16.58 0.35
C TYR A 24 11.12 -17.18 1.52
N ASN A 25 10.52 -16.33 2.38
CA ASN A 25 9.66 -16.79 3.47
C ASN A 25 8.50 -17.66 2.97
N PHE A 26 7.87 -17.31 1.84
CA PHE A 26 6.77 -18.10 1.29
C PHE A 26 7.22 -19.39 0.61
N ARG A 27 8.41 -19.39 0.02
CA ARG A 27 8.99 -20.60 -0.58
C ARG A 27 9.39 -21.64 0.48
N VAL A 28 9.88 -21.19 1.64
CA VAL A 28 10.28 -22.07 2.75
C VAL A 28 9.05 -22.62 3.49
N LEU A 29 7.95 -21.88 3.55
CA LEU A 29 6.66 -22.32 4.04
C LEU A 29 6.01 -23.28 3.01
N ASP A 30 6.63 -24.46 2.82
CA ASP A 30 6.10 -25.53 1.96
C ASP A 30 4.87 -26.15 2.64
N LEU A 31 3.75 -25.45 2.53
CA LEU A 31 2.47 -25.84 3.13
C LEU A 31 1.90 -27.13 2.52
N GLU A 32 2.45 -27.61 1.40
CA GLU A 32 2.06 -28.88 0.79
C GLU A 32 2.63 -30.08 1.54
N ARG A 33 3.72 -29.89 2.29
CA ARG A 33 4.35 -30.96 3.10
C ARG A 33 3.67 -31.23 4.43
N VAL A 34 2.71 -30.40 4.85
CA VAL A 34 1.96 -30.65 6.08
C VAL A 34 0.64 -31.36 5.74
N PRO A 35 0.55 -32.68 5.91
CA PRO A 35 -0.55 -33.52 5.38
C PRO A 35 -1.94 -33.20 5.97
N TYR A 36 -2.00 -32.41 7.02
CA TYR A 36 -3.24 -32.07 7.76
C TYR A 36 -3.61 -30.60 7.72
N MET A 37 -2.99 -29.79 6.86
CA MET A 37 -3.36 -28.38 6.77
C MET A 37 -4.71 -28.23 6.09
N SER A 38 -5.74 -28.04 6.90
CA SER A 38 -7.09 -27.72 6.40
C SER A 38 -7.05 -26.46 5.52
N GLY A 39 -7.92 -26.39 4.50
CA GLY A 39 -8.04 -25.20 3.64
C GLY A 39 -8.20 -23.90 4.42
N ILE A 40 -8.73 -23.97 5.64
CA ILE A 40 -8.86 -22.82 6.57
C ILE A 40 -7.50 -22.23 6.92
N VAL A 41 -6.50 -23.07 7.22
CA VAL A 41 -5.16 -22.61 7.60
C VAL A 41 -4.49 -21.89 6.43
N LYS A 42 -4.59 -22.43 5.21
CA LYS A 42 -4.09 -21.76 3.98
C LYS A 42 -4.72 -20.39 3.79
N ASN A 43 -6.01 -20.26 4.07
CA ASN A 43 -6.75 -19.00 3.96
C ASN A 43 -6.32 -17.97 5.01
N VAL A 44 -6.03 -18.41 6.24
CA VAL A 44 -5.46 -17.54 7.29
C VAL A 44 -4.08 -17.03 6.87
N TYR A 45 -3.23 -17.90 6.33
CA TYR A 45 -1.93 -17.48 5.80
C TYR A 45 -2.06 -16.48 4.66
N ALA A 46 -3.05 -16.63 3.77
CA ALA A 46 -3.30 -15.66 2.70
C ALA A 46 -3.68 -14.27 3.24
N LEU A 47 -4.46 -14.21 4.32
CA LEU A 47 -4.82 -12.96 4.97
C LEU A 47 -3.65 -12.31 5.71
N ILE A 48 -2.83 -13.10 6.39
CA ILE A 48 -1.57 -12.64 6.98
C ILE A 48 -0.66 -12.08 5.88
N ASN A 49 -0.55 -12.79 4.74
CA ASN A 49 0.20 -12.34 3.58
C ASN A 49 -0.29 -10.99 3.06
N LEU A 50 -1.60 -10.78 2.97
CA LEU A 50 -2.20 -9.50 2.56
C LEU A 50 -1.78 -8.37 3.51
N GLY A 51 -1.82 -8.61 4.82
CA GLY A 51 -1.35 -7.66 5.83
C GLY A 51 0.13 -7.35 5.70
N MET A 52 0.98 -8.37 5.54
CA MET A 52 2.42 -8.20 5.34
C MET A 52 2.73 -7.42 4.06
N ALA A 53 2.03 -7.70 2.95
CA ALA A 53 2.15 -6.94 1.71
C ALA A 53 1.79 -5.46 1.92
N GLY A 54 0.73 -5.17 2.69
CA GLY A 54 0.35 -3.82 3.07
C GLY A 54 1.43 -3.09 3.89
N PHE A 55 2.06 -3.76 4.85
CA PHE A 55 3.18 -3.20 5.62
C PHE A 55 4.42 -2.94 4.77
N VAL A 56 4.75 -3.86 3.86
CA VAL A 56 5.84 -3.67 2.90
C VAL A 56 5.55 -2.46 2.02
N MET A 57 4.33 -2.33 1.49
CA MET A 57 3.89 -1.16 0.75
C MET A 57 4.05 0.14 1.54
N ALA A 58 3.59 0.19 2.79
CA ALA A 58 3.72 1.37 3.64
C ALA A 58 5.20 1.76 3.82
N THR A 59 6.08 0.77 4.04
CA THR A 59 7.52 0.98 4.19
C THR A 59 8.18 1.53 2.92
N ILE A 60 7.78 1.02 1.76
CA ILE A 60 8.27 1.52 0.46
C ILE A 60 7.76 2.94 0.22
N THR A 61 6.47 3.15 0.48
CA THR A 61 5.80 4.42 0.21
C THR A 61 6.35 5.56 1.08
N VAL A 62 6.69 5.31 2.36
CA VAL A 62 7.32 6.33 3.22
C VAL A 62 8.71 6.73 2.76
N ARG A 63 9.43 5.83 2.11
CA ARG A 63 10.80 6.10 1.65
C ARG A 63 10.86 6.79 0.30
N PHE A 64 9.96 6.44 -0.62
CA PHE A 64 10.02 6.87 -2.02
C PHE A 64 8.95 7.89 -2.38
N VAL A 65 7.75 7.76 -1.85
CA VAL A 65 6.62 8.62 -2.23
C VAL A 65 6.48 9.80 -1.27
N PHE A 66 6.56 9.55 0.04
CA PHE A 66 6.42 10.60 1.03
C PHE A 66 7.43 11.76 0.87
N PRO A 67 8.72 11.53 0.56
CA PRO A 67 9.68 12.61 0.35
C PRO A 67 9.55 13.32 -1.00
N ALA A 68 8.69 12.88 -1.91
CA ALA A 68 8.67 13.33 -3.30
C ALA A 68 8.41 14.84 -3.47
N VAL A 69 7.64 15.47 -2.56
CA VAL A 69 7.42 16.92 -2.52
C VAL A 69 8.64 17.64 -1.94
N SER A 70 9.18 17.11 -0.82
CA SER A 70 10.36 17.67 -0.16
C SER A 70 11.61 17.61 -1.03
N ALA A 71 11.67 16.66 -1.96
CA ALA A 71 12.79 16.49 -2.90
C ALA A 71 12.96 17.66 -3.88
N GLU A 72 11.93 18.50 -4.08
CA GLU A 72 12.07 19.74 -4.85
C GLU A 72 12.99 20.76 -4.15
N GLY A 73 13.11 20.66 -2.82
CA GLY A 73 14.07 21.43 -2.02
C GLY A 73 13.97 22.92 -2.28
N ALA A 74 15.13 23.54 -2.45
CA ALA A 74 15.23 24.99 -2.74
C ALA A 74 14.62 25.39 -4.09
N ALA A 75 14.38 24.44 -5.01
CA ALA A 75 13.78 24.74 -6.31
C ALA A 75 12.24 24.79 -6.29
N PHE A 76 11.60 24.54 -5.15
CA PHE A 76 10.12 24.54 -5.04
C PHE A 76 9.48 25.88 -5.44
N TRP A 77 10.20 27.01 -5.30
CA TRP A 77 9.74 28.30 -5.77
C TRP A 77 9.46 28.33 -7.29
N ILE A 78 10.20 27.54 -8.08
CA ILE A 78 9.97 27.42 -9.53
C ILE A 78 8.58 26.80 -9.80
N VAL A 79 8.20 25.78 -9.01
CA VAL A 79 6.89 25.15 -9.11
C VAL A 79 5.78 26.16 -8.80
N ARG A 80 6.01 27.03 -7.81
CA ARG A 80 5.04 28.07 -7.40
C ARG A 80 4.88 29.21 -8.39
N THR A 81 5.93 29.55 -9.11
CA THR A 81 5.91 30.61 -10.13
C THR A 81 5.52 30.10 -11.51
N ALA A 82 5.50 28.79 -11.71
CA ALA A 82 5.09 28.17 -12.96
C ALA A 82 3.57 28.31 -13.19
N PRO A 83 3.11 28.38 -14.45
CA PRO A 83 1.68 28.48 -14.78
C PRO A 83 0.97 27.13 -14.66
N ILE A 84 1.18 26.41 -13.58
CA ILE A 84 0.56 25.12 -13.25
C ILE A 84 -0.11 25.21 -11.88
N SER A 85 -1.22 24.49 -11.69
CA SER A 85 -1.83 24.42 -10.36
C SER A 85 -1.02 23.52 -9.43
N LEU A 86 -0.97 23.89 -8.15
CA LEU A 86 -0.34 23.03 -7.12
C LEU A 86 -1.05 21.66 -7.02
N GLY A 87 -2.32 21.61 -7.39
CA GLY A 87 -3.08 20.37 -7.54
C GLY A 87 -2.49 19.47 -8.63
N ASP A 88 -2.26 19.99 -9.83
CA ASP A 88 -1.68 19.20 -10.95
C ASP A 88 -0.27 18.74 -10.62
N PHE A 89 0.53 19.58 -9.96
CA PHE A 89 1.84 19.20 -9.45
C PHE A 89 1.72 18.02 -8.49
N LEU A 90 0.82 18.08 -7.50
CA LEU A 90 0.67 17.00 -6.52
C LEU A 90 0.13 15.71 -7.14
N TRP A 91 -0.80 15.80 -8.07
CA TRP A 91 -1.31 14.66 -8.84
C TRP A 91 -0.23 14.02 -9.71
N SER A 92 0.68 14.79 -10.29
CA SER A 92 1.83 14.22 -11.02
C SER A 92 2.74 13.39 -10.11
N LYS A 93 3.01 13.87 -8.89
CA LYS A 93 3.77 13.11 -7.87
C LYS A 93 3.05 11.83 -7.45
N PHE A 94 1.73 11.91 -7.28
CA PHE A 94 0.90 10.74 -6.97
C PHE A 94 1.03 9.66 -8.05
N TRP A 95 0.83 9.99 -9.32
CA TRP A 95 0.90 9.01 -10.41
C TRP A 95 2.31 8.44 -10.59
N THR A 96 3.32 9.27 -10.47
CA THR A 96 4.73 8.83 -10.54
C THR A 96 5.07 7.86 -9.41
N GLY A 97 4.52 8.06 -8.21
CA GLY A 97 4.71 7.16 -7.07
C GLY A 97 3.83 5.91 -7.14
N LEU A 98 2.61 6.03 -7.68
CA LEU A 98 1.64 4.93 -7.72
C LEU A 98 2.11 3.77 -8.60
N VAL A 99 2.59 4.06 -9.81
CA VAL A 99 2.96 3.02 -10.78
C VAL A 99 3.98 2.04 -10.21
N PRO A 100 5.15 2.46 -9.70
CA PRO A 100 6.13 1.52 -9.17
C PRO A 100 5.63 0.78 -7.91
N VAL A 101 4.91 1.46 -7.02
CA VAL A 101 4.36 0.83 -5.80
C VAL A 101 3.32 -0.22 -6.17
N LEU A 102 2.41 0.08 -7.09
CA LEU A 102 1.38 -0.85 -7.55
C LEU A 102 1.98 -2.07 -8.24
N VAL A 103 2.89 -1.87 -9.19
CA VAL A 103 3.53 -2.97 -9.92
C VAL A 103 4.28 -3.90 -8.95
N LEU A 104 5.02 -3.33 -8.00
CA LEU A 104 5.76 -4.12 -7.03
C LEU A 104 4.83 -4.90 -6.10
N SER A 105 3.82 -4.25 -5.52
CA SER A 105 2.91 -4.87 -4.56
C SER A 105 2.03 -5.94 -5.20
N GLU A 106 1.54 -5.72 -6.42
CA GLU A 106 0.80 -6.72 -7.17
C GLU A 106 1.67 -7.93 -7.52
N THR A 107 2.89 -7.69 -8.01
CA THR A 107 3.84 -8.78 -8.32
C THR A 107 4.12 -9.63 -7.08
N LEU A 108 4.40 -8.98 -5.93
CA LEU A 108 4.64 -9.69 -4.67
C LEU A 108 3.43 -10.51 -4.24
N THR A 109 2.24 -9.92 -4.27
CA THR A 109 1.01 -10.58 -3.85
C THR A 109 0.65 -11.75 -4.77
N VAL A 110 0.75 -11.58 -6.08
CA VAL A 110 0.46 -12.64 -7.05
C VAL A 110 1.45 -13.79 -6.89
N LEU A 111 2.75 -13.52 -6.78
CA LEU A 111 3.77 -14.56 -6.59
C LEU A 111 3.59 -15.29 -5.26
N ALA A 112 3.35 -14.58 -4.16
CA ALA A 112 3.11 -15.17 -2.86
C ALA A 112 1.85 -16.07 -2.87
N ASN A 113 0.77 -15.60 -3.48
CA ASN A 113 -0.47 -16.37 -3.63
C ASN A 113 -0.31 -17.62 -4.52
N GLN A 114 0.58 -17.57 -5.50
CA GLN A 114 0.94 -18.75 -6.30
C GLN A 114 1.69 -19.79 -5.46
N PHE A 115 2.71 -19.37 -4.71
CA PHE A 115 3.47 -20.28 -3.84
C PHE A 115 2.63 -20.89 -2.71
N LEU A 116 1.65 -20.14 -2.19
CA LEU A 116 0.75 -20.62 -1.14
C LEU A 116 -0.33 -21.58 -1.66
N GLY A 117 -0.56 -21.68 -2.97
CA GLY A 117 -1.60 -22.51 -3.54
C GLY A 117 -3.01 -22.23 -3.01
N ILE A 118 -3.32 -20.93 -2.76
CA ILE A 118 -4.60 -20.51 -2.18
C ILE A 118 -5.77 -20.58 -3.14
N ASP A 119 -6.99 -20.51 -2.59
CA ASP A 119 -8.24 -20.53 -3.35
C ASP A 119 -8.27 -19.40 -4.41
N PRO A 120 -8.76 -19.68 -5.64
CA PRO A 120 -8.86 -18.67 -6.70
C PRO A 120 -9.65 -17.42 -6.31
N PHE A 121 -10.67 -17.56 -5.47
CA PHE A 121 -11.41 -16.40 -4.96
C PHE A 121 -10.49 -15.46 -4.15
N LEU A 122 -9.67 -16.01 -3.25
CA LEU A 122 -8.72 -15.22 -2.47
C LEU A 122 -7.63 -14.58 -3.33
N LYS A 123 -7.19 -15.24 -4.40
CA LYS A 123 -6.22 -14.66 -5.35
C LYS A 123 -6.75 -13.37 -5.95
N VAL A 124 -8.00 -13.39 -6.41
CA VAL A 124 -8.64 -12.21 -6.99
C VAL A 124 -8.94 -11.16 -5.92
N ALA A 125 -9.50 -11.58 -4.78
CA ALA A 125 -9.85 -10.66 -3.70
C ALA A 125 -8.61 -9.91 -3.15
N SER A 126 -7.48 -10.61 -2.98
CA SER A 126 -6.23 -9.99 -2.53
C SER A 126 -5.62 -9.06 -3.56
N ALA A 127 -5.63 -9.42 -4.86
CA ALA A 127 -5.15 -8.53 -5.92
C ALA A 127 -5.99 -7.23 -5.97
N VAL A 128 -7.32 -7.34 -5.98
CA VAL A 128 -8.19 -6.16 -5.93
C VAL A 128 -7.96 -5.33 -4.66
N ALA A 129 -7.78 -5.98 -3.51
CA ALA A 129 -7.48 -5.29 -2.26
C ALA A 129 -6.17 -4.53 -2.32
N ILE A 130 -5.09 -5.12 -2.85
CA ILE A 130 -3.78 -4.48 -3.02
C ILE A 130 -3.87 -3.26 -3.95
N LEU A 131 -4.62 -3.35 -5.04
CA LEU A 131 -4.85 -2.20 -5.92
C LEU A 131 -5.45 -1.01 -5.16
N PHE A 132 -6.53 -1.22 -4.39
CA PHE A 132 -7.15 -0.15 -3.60
C PHE A 132 -6.26 0.33 -2.45
N MET A 133 -5.52 -0.57 -1.79
CA MET A 133 -4.57 -0.22 -0.75
C MET A 133 -3.41 0.62 -1.31
N SER A 134 -2.92 0.32 -2.51
CA SER A 134 -1.88 1.13 -3.18
C SER A 134 -2.36 2.55 -3.44
N LEU A 135 -3.59 2.73 -3.95
CA LEU A 135 -4.20 4.05 -4.16
C LEU A 135 -4.27 4.84 -2.85
N ALA A 136 -4.72 4.20 -1.77
CA ALA A 136 -4.84 4.83 -0.46
C ALA A 136 -3.48 5.23 0.12
N LEU A 137 -2.52 4.30 0.16
CA LEU A 137 -1.21 4.53 0.78
C LEU A 137 -0.38 5.55 0.03
N VAL A 138 -0.38 5.49 -1.31
CA VAL A 138 0.31 6.49 -2.14
C VAL A 138 -0.35 7.86 -2.00
N GLY A 139 -1.68 7.95 -2.01
CA GLY A 139 -2.40 9.20 -1.78
C GLY A 139 -2.15 9.76 -0.38
N LEU A 140 -2.13 8.90 0.64
CA LEU A 140 -1.80 9.29 2.02
C LEU A 140 -0.37 9.82 2.13
N ALA A 141 0.61 9.14 1.53
CA ALA A 141 2.01 9.56 1.55
C ALA A 141 2.24 10.87 0.81
N THR A 142 1.68 11.01 -0.39
CA THR A 142 1.81 12.23 -1.20
C THR A 142 1.15 13.41 -0.50
N GLY A 143 -0.07 13.23 0.03
CA GLY A 143 -0.81 14.28 0.71
C GLY A 143 -0.15 14.73 2.03
N LEU A 144 0.29 13.78 2.87
CA LEU A 144 1.00 14.12 4.11
C LEU A 144 2.41 14.65 3.83
N GLY A 145 3.10 14.15 2.79
CA GLY A 145 4.38 14.68 2.34
C GLY A 145 4.28 16.13 1.89
N ALA A 146 3.17 16.52 1.29
CA ALA A 146 2.85 17.90 0.92
C ALA A 146 2.44 18.77 2.12
N ARG A 147 1.80 18.18 3.13
CA ARG A 147 1.38 18.89 4.34
C ARG A 147 2.55 19.16 5.31
N TYR A 148 3.54 18.28 5.35
CA TYR A 148 4.72 18.37 6.23
C TYR A 148 6.03 18.35 5.42
N PRO A 149 6.22 19.27 4.45
CA PRO A 149 7.39 19.25 3.60
C PRO A 149 8.63 19.70 4.40
N ARG A 150 9.77 19.10 4.06
CA ARG A 150 11.09 19.50 4.59
C ARG A 150 12.01 19.84 3.43
N PHE A 151 11.91 21.07 2.94
CA PHE A 151 12.70 21.53 1.79
C PHE A 151 14.19 21.66 2.07
N ASN A 152 14.60 21.75 3.35
CA ASN A 152 16.00 21.84 3.77
C ASN A 152 16.62 20.49 4.15
N ALA A 153 15.95 19.37 3.85
CA ALA A 153 16.49 18.05 4.15
C ALA A 153 17.57 17.67 3.12
N GLU A 154 18.72 17.22 3.62
CA GLU A 154 19.83 16.76 2.77
C GLU A 154 19.56 15.40 2.14
N ASN A 155 18.74 14.58 2.81
CA ASN A 155 18.46 13.19 2.42
C ASN A 155 16.97 12.85 2.50
N PRO A 156 16.41 12.05 1.59
CA PRO A 156 15.05 11.52 1.68
C PRO A 156 14.78 10.76 2.98
N THR A 157 15.81 10.13 3.57
CA THR A 157 15.70 9.39 4.84
C THR A 157 15.39 10.31 6.01
N GLN A 158 15.94 11.54 6.03
CA GLN A 158 15.60 12.55 7.06
C GLN A 158 14.16 12.99 6.95
N VAL A 159 13.62 13.08 5.73
CA VAL A 159 12.21 13.41 5.49
C VAL A 159 11.32 12.28 5.98
N ALA A 160 11.64 11.03 5.65
CA ALA A 160 10.90 9.85 6.09
C ALA A 160 10.90 9.69 7.63
N GLY A 161 12.01 10.05 8.30
CA GLY A 161 12.14 10.05 9.77
C GLY A 161 11.55 11.27 10.46
N SER A 162 10.94 12.20 9.73
CA SER A 162 10.31 13.40 10.29
C SER A 162 8.98 13.10 10.99
N TYR A 163 8.47 14.10 11.72
CA TYR A 163 7.14 14.02 12.33
C TYR A 163 6.06 13.60 11.30
N GLY A 164 6.07 14.20 10.10
CA GLY A 164 5.13 13.85 9.03
C GLY A 164 5.29 12.39 8.56
N GLY A 165 6.52 11.88 8.47
CA GLY A 165 6.80 10.49 8.10
C GLY A 165 6.33 9.50 9.17
N VAL A 166 6.54 9.82 10.46
CA VAL A 166 6.02 9.01 11.58
C VAL A 166 4.49 9.00 11.58
N MET A 167 3.87 10.17 11.38
CA MET A 167 2.40 10.30 11.28
C MET A 167 1.85 9.47 10.12
N PHE A 168 2.52 9.52 8.96
CA PHE A 168 2.18 8.67 7.84
C PHE A 168 2.24 7.18 8.22
N MET A 169 3.33 6.73 8.86
CA MET A 169 3.48 5.32 9.23
C MET A 169 2.37 4.86 10.19
N ILE A 170 2.02 5.66 11.20
CA ILE A 170 0.92 5.33 12.12
C ILE A 170 -0.39 5.19 11.36
N LEU A 171 -0.73 6.15 10.50
CA LEU A 171 -1.96 6.12 9.72
C LEU A 171 -1.97 5.00 8.69
N ALA A 172 -0.83 4.71 8.06
CA ALA A 172 -0.68 3.62 7.11
C ALA A 172 -0.89 2.24 7.78
N VAL A 173 -0.28 2.02 8.96
CA VAL A 173 -0.47 0.79 9.74
C VAL A 173 -1.93 0.62 10.13
N LEU A 174 -2.56 1.67 10.68
CA LEU A 174 -3.96 1.63 11.05
C LEU A 174 -4.86 1.33 9.84
N PHE A 175 -4.60 1.99 8.72
CA PHE A 175 -5.33 1.74 7.47
C PHE A 175 -5.17 0.29 6.99
N VAL A 176 -3.95 -0.25 6.97
CA VAL A 176 -3.68 -1.65 6.56
C VAL A 176 -4.43 -2.63 7.46
N LEU A 177 -4.43 -2.43 8.78
CA LEU A 177 -5.16 -3.29 9.70
C LEU A 177 -6.67 -3.26 9.45
N ILE A 178 -7.26 -2.08 9.25
CA ILE A 178 -8.68 -1.94 8.92
C ILE A 178 -9.00 -2.61 7.58
N ALA A 179 -8.17 -2.40 6.55
CA ALA A 179 -8.35 -3.02 5.25
C ALA A 179 -8.26 -4.54 5.32
N CYS A 180 -7.32 -5.09 6.10
CA CYS A 180 -7.21 -6.53 6.35
C CYS A 180 -8.47 -7.11 7.01
N VAL A 181 -9.08 -6.40 7.96
CA VAL A 181 -10.33 -6.84 8.58
C VAL A 181 -11.48 -6.81 7.58
N LEU A 182 -11.61 -5.73 6.80
CA LEU A 182 -12.68 -5.55 5.81
C LEU A 182 -12.61 -6.56 4.65
N VAL A 183 -11.42 -7.02 4.29
CA VAL A 183 -11.22 -8.06 3.26
C VAL A 183 -11.22 -9.45 3.88
N GLY A 184 -10.60 -9.61 5.05
CA GLY A 184 -10.35 -10.89 5.69
C GLY A 184 -11.61 -11.54 6.24
N TRP A 185 -12.43 -10.79 6.97
CA TRP A 185 -13.65 -11.35 7.55
C TRP A 185 -14.61 -11.88 6.47
N PRO A 186 -15.03 -11.09 5.47
CA PRO A 186 -15.96 -11.61 4.46
C PRO A 186 -15.36 -12.76 3.65
N SER A 187 -14.06 -12.73 3.39
CA SER A 187 -13.37 -13.84 2.73
C SER A 187 -13.39 -15.12 3.55
N SER A 188 -13.19 -15.04 4.85
CA SER A 188 -13.25 -16.20 5.76
C SER A 188 -14.67 -16.76 5.84
N LEU A 189 -15.68 -15.89 5.89
CA LEU A 189 -17.09 -16.28 5.88
C LEU A 189 -17.46 -17.05 4.60
N TYR A 190 -17.07 -16.52 3.44
CA TYR A 190 -17.31 -17.14 2.15
C TYR A 190 -16.64 -18.54 2.06
N LEU A 191 -15.38 -18.64 2.44
CA LEU A 191 -14.62 -19.89 2.36
C LEU A 191 -15.12 -20.95 3.35
N TRP A 192 -15.57 -20.54 4.54
CA TRP A 192 -16.17 -21.43 5.52
C TRP A 192 -17.45 -22.10 4.99
N HIS A 193 -18.35 -21.33 4.38
CA HIS A 193 -19.56 -21.87 3.77
C HIS A 193 -19.27 -22.79 2.60
N ARG A 194 -18.32 -22.39 1.75
CA ARG A 194 -17.88 -23.20 0.61
C ARG A 194 -17.26 -24.53 1.05
N ALA A 195 -16.44 -24.53 2.09
CA ALA A 195 -15.82 -25.75 2.63
C ALA A 195 -16.86 -26.75 3.19
N ARG A 196 -18.01 -26.27 3.65
CA ARG A 196 -19.12 -27.09 4.14
C ARG A 196 -20.13 -27.48 3.06
N GLY A 197 -19.98 -27.02 1.83
CA GLY A 197 -20.95 -27.25 0.76
C GLY A 197 -22.30 -26.54 1.00
N VAL A 198 -22.36 -25.55 1.89
CA VAL A 198 -23.56 -24.79 2.24
C VAL A 198 -23.57 -23.49 1.46
N ALA A 199 -24.67 -23.22 0.74
CA ALA A 199 -24.84 -21.95 0.05
C ALA A 199 -24.96 -20.79 1.06
N LEU A 200 -24.36 -19.64 0.75
CA LEU A 200 -24.51 -18.42 1.52
C LEU A 200 -25.98 -17.93 1.47
N SER A 201 -26.51 -17.55 2.62
CA SER A 201 -27.79 -16.84 2.66
C SER A 201 -27.69 -15.51 1.92
N SER A 202 -28.79 -15.00 1.39
CA SER A 202 -28.84 -13.71 0.70
C SER A 202 -28.29 -12.57 1.57
N SER A 203 -28.59 -12.56 2.88
CA SER A 203 -28.05 -11.57 3.82
C SER A 203 -26.53 -11.66 3.96
N GLN A 204 -25.96 -12.86 3.97
CA GLN A 204 -24.50 -13.08 4.05
C GLN A 204 -23.80 -12.67 2.75
N GLN A 205 -24.41 -12.91 1.59
CA GLN A 205 -23.88 -12.42 0.32
C GLN A 205 -23.79 -10.89 0.31
N TRP A 206 -24.85 -10.20 0.75
CA TRP A 206 -24.85 -8.75 0.87
C TRP A 206 -23.78 -8.25 1.85
N THR A 207 -23.56 -8.94 2.97
CA THR A 207 -22.50 -8.60 3.95
C THR A 207 -21.13 -8.68 3.30
N VAL A 208 -20.84 -9.72 2.50
CA VAL A 208 -19.58 -9.88 1.78
C VAL A 208 -19.36 -8.73 0.81
N TRP A 209 -20.34 -8.45 -0.06
CA TRP A 209 -20.23 -7.39 -1.04
C TRP A 209 -20.11 -5.99 -0.39
N LEU A 210 -20.87 -5.74 0.66
CA LEU A 210 -20.83 -4.48 1.38
C LEU A 210 -19.49 -4.24 2.07
N SER A 211 -18.87 -5.28 2.65
CA SER A 211 -17.53 -5.17 3.24
C SER A 211 -16.45 -4.84 2.20
N PHE A 212 -16.45 -5.50 1.05
CA PHE A 212 -15.52 -5.17 -0.03
C PHE A 212 -15.75 -3.76 -0.58
N ALA A 213 -17.01 -3.37 -0.79
CA ALA A 213 -17.35 -2.02 -1.23
C ALA A 213 -16.92 -0.96 -0.21
N THR A 214 -17.10 -1.23 1.09
CA THR A 214 -16.64 -0.34 2.17
C THR A 214 -15.12 -0.22 2.19
N GLY A 215 -14.39 -1.33 2.01
CA GLY A 215 -12.92 -1.31 1.91
C GLY A 215 -12.42 -0.50 0.73
N ALA A 216 -13.05 -0.66 -0.44
CA ALA A 216 -12.73 0.12 -1.64
C ALA A 216 -13.05 1.62 -1.43
N ALA A 217 -14.24 1.93 -0.90
CA ALA A 217 -14.65 3.30 -0.60
C ALA A 217 -13.72 3.98 0.42
N LEU A 218 -13.36 3.27 1.50
CA LEU A 218 -12.41 3.75 2.50
C LEU A 218 -11.06 4.08 1.86
N SER A 219 -10.57 3.22 0.96
CA SER A 219 -9.30 3.42 0.26
C SER A 219 -9.33 4.68 -0.61
N LEU A 220 -10.37 4.83 -1.41
CA LEU A 220 -10.54 5.99 -2.29
C LEU A 220 -10.70 7.30 -1.50
N VAL A 221 -11.52 7.27 -0.44
CA VAL A 221 -11.74 8.44 0.43
C VAL A 221 -10.44 8.84 1.15
N THR A 222 -9.70 7.87 1.69
CA THR A 222 -8.42 8.13 2.38
C THR A 222 -7.42 8.77 1.44
N GLY A 223 -7.23 8.20 0.23
CA GLY A 223 -6.31 8.75 -0.78
C GLY A 223 -6.73 10.15 -1.23
N TRP A 224 -8.00 10.32 -1.59
CA TRP A 224 -8.51 11.59 -2.10
C TRP A 224 -8.49 12.71 -1.05
N TRP A 225 -8.94 12.41 0.20
CA TRP A 225 -8.93 13.40 1.27
C TRP A 225 -7.51 13.84 1.64
N SER A 226 -6.58 12.89 1.72
CA SER A 226 -5.18 13.21 1.99
C SER A 226 -4.59 14.10 0.90
N MET A 227 -4.81 13.77 -0.39
CA MET A 227 -4.38 14.58 -1.51
C MET A 227 -4.96 16.00 -1.46
N ARG A 228 -6.26 16.13 -1.20
CA ARG A 228 -6.94 17.43 -1.08
C ARG A 228 -6.41 18.26 0.09
N SER A 229 -6.13 17.60 1.22
CA SER A 229 -5.50 18.24 2.39
C SER A 229 -4.08 18.71 2.08
N GLY A 230 -3.31 17.93 1.32
CA GLY A 230 -1.97 18.28 0.88
C GLY A 230 -1.95 19.50 -0.06
N VAL A 231 -2.88 19.58 -1.02
CA VAL A 231 -3.00 20.73 -1.93
C VAL A 231 -3.28 22.01 -1.12
N ARG A 232 -4.27 21.98 -0.22
CA ARG A 232 -4.59 23.13 0.64
C ARG A 232 -3.40 23.58 1.47
N ALA A 233 -2.67 22.62 2.07
CA ALA A 233 -1.49 22.96 2.86
C ALA A 233 -0.38 23.61 2.03
N LEU A 234 -0.19 23.23 0.77
CA LEU A 234 0.75 23.88 -0.14
C LEU A 234 0.30 25.30 -0.53
N GLU A 235 -1.00 25.51 -0.69
CA GLU A 235 -1.59 26.84 -0.98
C GLU A 235 -1.45 27.79 0.20
N GLU A 236 -1.61 27.29 1.44
CA GLU A 236 -1.47 28.08 2.69
C GLU A 236 -0.02 28.47 3.02
N MET A 237 0.97 27.78 2.47
CA MET A 237 2.40 28.09 2.64
C MET A 237 2.86 29.26 1.76
N GLY A 238 1.99 29.83 0.96
CA GLY A 238 2.22 30.95 0.06
C GLY A 238 1.74 32.22 0.51
#